data_c161eebcaf7c6a8887d9771ca8a3f0f7
#
_entry.id   c161eebcaf7c6a8887d9771ca8a3f0f7
#
_cell.length_a   1.000
_cell.length_b   1.000
_cell.length_c   1.000
_cell.angle_alpha   90.00
_cell.angle_beta   90.00
_cell.angle_gamma   90.00
#
_symmetry.space_group_name_H-M   'P 1'
#
loop_
_entity.id
_entity.type
_entity.pdbx_description
1 polymer ?
#
loop_
_entity_poly.entity_id
_entity_poly.type
_entity_poly.pdbx_seq_one_letter_code
_entity_poly.pdbx_strand_id
1 'polypeptide(L)'
;MKVAIVNLKAENLVRCDWARSDLSIAYHDREWGVPQHHDRVLFEFLLLEGAQAGLSWETILRKRKNYRAAFDNFDAKKIARYDQRKIRSLMGNDGIIRHRLKILSAIKNAKAFLEVQKEFGSFDRYAWQFVGGNPRVNAPTSLLEIPARTPKSDAMSKDLKKRGFTFVGSTTCYAFMQAVGMVNDHQTTCFRYREV
;
A
#
# COMPACT_ATOMS: atom_id res chain seq x y z
N MET A 1 -39.36 12.42 3.95
CA MET A 1 -39.42 11.01 3.47
C MET A 1 -38.55 10.89 2.19
N LYS A 2 -37.27 10.66 2.29
CA LYS A 2 -36.36 10.27 1.17
C LYS A 2 -34.97 9.91 1.73
N VAL A 3 -34.88 8.82 2.48
CA VAL A 3 -33.60 8.19 2.86
C VAL A 3 -33.85 6.69 2.95
N ALA A 4 -33.93 6.00 1.83
CA ALA A 4 -34.03 4.53 1.84
C ALA A 4 -33.75 3.87 0.48
N ILE A 5 -32.87 4.40 -0.38
CA ILE A 5 -32.60 3.75 -1.69
C ILE A 5 -31.11 3.40 -1.92
N VAL A 6 -30.22 3.67 -0.99
CA VAL A 6 -28.76 3.50 -1.24
C VAL A 6 -28.19 2.16 -0.74
N ASN A 7 -28.92 1.36 0.04
CA ASN A 7 -28.32 0.20 0.71
C ASN A 7 -28.63 -1.20 0.11
N LEU A 8 -29.54 -1.33 -0.86
CA LEU A 8 -29.97 -2.65 -1.36
C LEU A 8 -29.08 -3.25 -2.47
N LYS A 9 -28.14 -2.47 -3.03
CA LYS A 9 -27.21 -2.99 -4.07
C LYS A 9 -25.88 -3.56 -3.51
N ALA A 10 -25.53 -3.29 -2.27
CA ALA A 10 -24.24 -3.70 -1.70
C ALA A 10 -24.24 -5.13 -1.10
N GLU A 11 -25.41 -5.69 -0.79
CA GLU A 11 -25.52 -6.97 -0.06
C GLU A 11 -25.29 -8.21 -0.93
N ASN A 12 -25.40 -8.09 -2.28
CA ASN A 12 -25.25 -9.22 -3.22
C ASN A 12 -23.99 -9.17 -4.10
N LEU A 13 -23.01 -8.31 -3.78
CA LEU A 13 -21.79 -8.23 -4.57
C LEU A 13 -20.82 -9.35 -4.20
N VAL A 14 -20.39 -10.15 -5.18
CA VAL A 14 -19.32 -11.14 -5.00
C VAL A 14 -17.99 -10.39 -4.87
N ARG A 15 -17.28 -10.61 -3.77
CA ARG A 15 -15.97 -10.01 -3.44
C ARG A 15 -14.90 -11.07 -3.41
N CYS A 16 -13.65 -10.63 -3.42
CA CYS A 16 -12.53 -11.53 -3.17
C CYS A 16 -12.64 -12.14 -1.76
N ASP A 17 -12.27 -13.42 -1.63
CA ASP A 17 -12.47 -14.22 -0.41
C ASP A 17 -11.81 -13.64 0.87
N TRP A 18 -10.83 -12.76 0.72
CA TRP A 18 -10.16 -12.13 1.84
C TRP A 18 -10.93 -10.94 2.43
N ALA A 19 -11.86 -10.34 1.67
CA ALA A 19 -12.62 -9.16 2.08
C ALA A 19 -13.82 -9.59 2.95
N ARG A 20 -13.61 -9.81 4.26
CA ARG A 20 -14.62 -10.39 5.15
C ARG A 20 -15.12 -9.47 6.25
N SER A 21 -14.28 -8.58 6.77
CA SER A 21 -14.70 -7.58 7.78
C SER A 21 -15.15 -6.29 7.10
N ASP A 22 -15.99 -5.50 7.77
CA ASP A 22 -16.45 -4.20 7.25
C ASP A 22 -15.29 -3.32 6.79
N LEU A 23 -14.16 -3.35 7.53
CA LEU A 23 -12.98 -2.59 7.21
C LEU A 23 -12.27 -3.10 5.95
N SER A 24 -12.11 -4.42 5.83
CA SER A 24 -11.51 -5.03 4.65
C SER A 24 -12.42 -4.93 3.42
N ILE A 25 -13.73 -5.03 3.60
CA ILE A 25 -14.73 -4.81 2.55
C ILE A 25 -14.65 -3.37 2.02
N ALA A 26 -14.65 -2.38 2.92
CA ALA A 26 -14.56 -0.99 2.54
C ALA A 26 -13.26 -0.66 1.77
N TYR A 27 -12.14 -1.24 2.19
CA TYR A 27 -10.85 -1.10 1.51
C TYR A 27 -10.85 -1.80 0.15
N HIS A 28 -11.33 -3.05 0.08
CA HIS A 28 -11.47 -3.83 -1.14
C HIS A 28 -12.33 -3.11 -2.19
N ASP A 29 -13.49 -2.62 -1.78
CA ASP A 29 -14.47 -2.06 -2.71
C ASP A 29 -14.08 -0.69 -3.25
N ARG A 30 -13.18 0.06 -2.55
CA ARG A 30 -12.91 1.46 -2.87
C ARG A 30 -11.47 1.77 -3.25
N GLU A 31 -10.50 0.97 -2.76
CA GLU A 31 -9.10 1.34 -2.86
C GLU A 31 -8.23 0.24 -3.49
N TRP A 32 -8.35 -1.00 -3.05
CA TRP A 32 -7.47 -2.09 -3.49
C TRP A 32 -7.62 -2.36 -4.99
N GLY A 33 -6.50 -2.43 -5.70
CA GLY A 33 -6.46 -2.66 -7.14
C GLY A 33 -6.76 -1.41 -7.99
N VAL A 34 -7.12 -0.27 -7.37
CA VAL A 34 -7.37 0.99 -8.11
C VAL A 34 -6.05 1.65 -8.47
N PRO A 35 -5.76 1.92 -9.75
CA PRO A 35 -4.52 2.58 -10.18
C PRO A 35 -4.28 3.91 -9.48
N GLN A 36 -3.14 4.04 -8.81
CA GLN A 36 -2.72 5.23 -8.08
C GLN A 36 -1.50 5.85 -8.75
N HIS A 37 -1.60 7.16 -9.04
CA HIS A 37 -0.53 7.94 -9.68
C HIS A 37 -0.10 9.15 -8.84
N HIS A 38 -0.63 9.27 -7.63
CA HIS A 38 -0.27 10.37 -6.75
C HIS A 38 0.86 9.95 -5.80
N ASP A 39 2.03 10.59 -5.91
CA ASP A 39 3.26 10.23 -5.17
C ASP A 39 3.05 10.08 -3.66
N ARG A 40 2.23 10.93 -3.02
CA ARG A 40 1.96 10.83 -1.58
C ARG A 40 1.18 9.56 -1.24
N VAL A 41 0.23 9.15 -2.08
CA VAL A 41 -0.55 7.92 -1.89
C VAL A 41 0.35 6.71 -2.09
N LEU A 42 1.20 6.74 -3.13
CA LEU A 42 2.20 5.69 -3.36
C LEU A 42 3.15 5.55 -2.17
N PHE A 43 3.61 6.68 -1.61
CA PHE A 43 4.48 6.66 -0.43
C PHE A 43 3.75 6.17 0.82
N GLU A 44 2.47 6.55 1.04
CA GLU A 44 1.64 6.02 2.11
C GLU A 44 1.59 4.50 2.04
N PHE A 45 1.20 3.93 0.89
CA PHE A 45 1.10 2.48 0.74
C PHE A 45 2.45 1.79 0.91
N LEU A 46 3.54 2.33 0.35
CA LEU A 46 4.87 1.75 0.52
C LEU A 46 5.28 1.64 2.00
N LEU A 47 4.98 2.66 2.80
CA LEU A 47 5.28 2.64 4.25
C LEU A 47 4.34 1.72 5.02
N LEU A 48 3.05 1.68 4.66
CA LEU A 48 2.07 0.83 5.33
C LEU A 48 2.32 -0.66 5.05
N GLU A 49 2.67 -1.03 3.83
CA GLU A 49 3.07 -2.41 3.47
C GLU A 49 4.35 -2.84 4.20
N GLY A 50 5.32 -1.93 4.32
CA GLY A 50 6.50 -2.18 5.15
C GLY A 50 6.15 -2.32 6.65
N ALA A 51 5.18 -1.55 7.13
CA ALA A 51 4.70 -1.64 8.52
C ALA A 51 3.93 -2.95 8.78
N GLN A 52 3.29 -3.53 7.78
CA GLN A 52 2.57 -4.80 7.87
C GLN A 52 3.49 -5.98 8.14
N ALA A 53 4.76 -5.95 7.75
CA ALA A 53 5.65 -7.11 7.86
C ALA A 53 5.50 -7.84 9.20
N GLY A 54 5.07 -9.13 9.14
CA GLY A 54 4.77 -9.96 10.32
C GLY A 54 3.43 -9.71 11.00
N LEU A 55 2.52 -8.93 10.38
CA LEU A 55 1.19 -8.59 10.89
C LEU A 55 0.12 -8.82 9.83
N SER A 56 -1.17 -8.74 10.21
CA SER A 56 -2.27 -8.74 9.26
C SER A 56 -2.49 -7.34 8.64
N TRP A 57 -2.95 -7.31 7.40
CA TRP A 57 -3.32 -6.04 6.75
C TRP A 57 -4.45 -5.32 7.50
N GLU A 58 -5.39 -6.07 8.04
CA GLU A 58 -6.47 -5.49 8.86
C GLU A 58 -5.94 -4.72 10.08
N THR A 59 -4.86 -5.20 10.71
CA THR A 59 -4.18 -4.46 11.80
C THR A 59 -3.67 -3.11 11.31
N ILE A 60 -3.13 -3.04 10.10
CA ILE A 60 -2.67 -1.80 9.49
C ILE A 60 -3.83 -0.88 9.14
N LEU A 61 -4.89 -1.40 8.52
CA LEU A 61 -6.09 -0.63 8.19
C LEU A 61 -6.72 0.04 9.42
N ARG A 62 -6.84 -0.69 10.53
CA ARG A 62 -7.34 -0.14 11.82
C ARG A 62 -6.50 1.03 12.32
N LYS A 63 -5.19 1.01 12.07
CA LYS A 63 -4.25 2.02 12.52
C LYS A 63 -3.96 3.12 11.48
N ARG A 64 -4.47 2.99 10.24
CA ARG A 64 -4.13 3.85 9.11
C ARG A 64 -4.39 5.33 9.38
N LYS A 65 -5.53 5.68 9.99
CA LYS A 65 -5.86 7.05 10.39
C LYS A 65 -4.80 7.62 11.35
N ASN A 66 -4.39 6.81 12.32
CA ASN A 66 -3.36 7.21 13.28
C ASN A 66 -1.98 7.32 12.64
N TYR A 67 -1.66 6.44 11.67
CA TYR A 67 -0.44 6.58 10.87
C TYR A 67 -0.42 7.90 10.09
N ARG A 68 -1.52 8.29 9.44
CA ARG A 68 -1.61 9.59 8.75
C ARG A 68 -1.34 10.75 9.70
N ALA A 69 -1.94 10.74 10.88
CA ALA A 69 -1.71 11.78 11.90
C ALA A 69 -0.27 11.76 12.44
N ALA A 70 0.27 10.58 12.74
CA ALA A 70 1.60 10.43 13.33
C ALA A 70 2.76 10.74 12.38
N PHE A 71 2.56 10.46 11.07
CA PHE A 71 3.57 10.61 10.01
C PHE A 71 3.26 11.80 9.07
N ASP A 72 2.64 12.88 9.59
CA ASP A 72 2.40 14.14 8.85
C ASP A 72 1.72 13.92 7.50
N ASN A 73 0.68 13.07 7.44
CA ASN A 73 -0.02 12.66 6.22
C ASN A 73 0.92 12.12 5.12
N PHE A 74 1.95 11.38 5.53
CA PHE A 74 2.96 10.80 4.64
C PHE A 74 3.67 11.83 3.75
N ASP A 75 3.89 13.03 4.29
CA ASP A 75 4.75 14.04 3.65
C ASP A 75 6.21 13.58 3.74
N ALA A 76 6.77 13.10 2.63
CA ALA A 76 8.14 12.60 2.59
C ALA A 76 9.18 13.65 3.01
N LYS A 77 8.95 14.94 2.69
CA LYS A 77 9.87 16.03 3.07
C LYS A 77 9.91 16.23 4.57
N LYS A 78 8.77 16.10 5.25
CA LYS A 78 8.69 16.19 6.71
C LYS A 78 9.28 14.95 7.36
N ILE A 79 8.90 13.75 6.91
CA ILE A 79 9.37 12.49 7.47
C ILE A 79 10.90 12.36 7.35
N ALA A 80 11.49 12.76 6.23
CA ALA A 80 12.94 12.73 6.01
C ALA A 80 13.75 13.56 7.05
N ARG A 81 13.08 14.51 7.72
CA ARG A 81 13.69 15.42 8.73
C ARG A 81 13.38 15.02 10.17
N TYR A 82 12.70 13.89 10.42
CA TYR A 82 12.40 13.46 11.78
C TYR A 82 13.67 13.25 12.60
N ASP A 83 13.69 13.86 13.75
CA ASP A 83 14.78 13.82 14.74
C ASP A 83 14.53 12.75 15.82
N GLN A 84 15.44 12.66 16.78
CA GLN A 84 15.33 11.72 17.90
C GLN A 84 14.12 12.02 18.81
N ARG A 85 13.68 13.27 18.91
CA ARG A 85 12.49 13.66 19.68
C ARG A 85 11.24 13.08 19.04
N LYS A 86 11.11 13.23 17.69
CA LYS A 86 9.97 12.66 16.94
C LYS A 86 9.99 11.13 16.97
N ILE A 87 11.17 10.50 16.86
CA ILE A 87 11.29 9.03 16.97
C ILE A 87 10.81 8.55 18.34
N ARG A 88 11.21 9.20 19.45
CA ARG A 88 10.70 8.87 20.79
C ARG A 88 9.18 9.02 20.89
N SER A 89 8.64 10.12 20.36
CA SER A 89 7.19 10.34 20.31
C SER A 89 6.45 9.22 19.56
N LEU A 90 6.96 8.80 18.40
CA LEU A 90 6.39 7.69 17.63
C LEU A 90 6.49 6.34 18.38
N MET A 91 7.58 6.09 19.10
CA MET A 91 7.74 4.89 19.94
C MET A 91 6.77 4.85 21.11
N GLY A 92 6.31 6.01 21.61
CA GLY A 92 5.29 6.12 22.65
C GLY A 92 3.84 6.09 22.12
N ASN A 93 3.64 6.15 20.81
CA ASN A 93 2.31 6.24 20.20
C ASN A 93 1.69 4.84 19.99
N ASP A 94 0.70 4.44 20.77
CA ASP A 94 -0.03 3.18 20.66
C ASP A 94 -0.96 3.10 19.44
N GLY A 95 -1.26 4.22 18.82
CA GLY A 95 -2.03 4.29 17.59
C GLY A 95 -1.30 3.69 16.36
N ILE A 96 0.01 3.46 16.44
CA ILE A 96 0.82 2.87 15.36
C ILE A 96 1.51 1.58 15.82
N ILE A 97 2.19 0.89 14.92
CA ILE A 97 3.06 -0.24 15.27
C ILE A 97 4.37 0.30 15.88
N ARG A 98 4.50 0.15 17.21
CA ARG A 98 5.67 0.62 17.97
C ARG A 98 6.89 -0.29 17.76
N HIS A 99 7.48 -0.21 16.59
CA HIS A 99 8.67 -0.99 16.22
C HIS A 99 9.75 -0.05 15.69
N ARG A 100 10.84 0.11 16.46
CA ARG A 100 11.90 1.08 16.18
C ARG A 100 12.45 0.99 14.76
N LEU A 101 12.72 -0.23 14.26
CA LEU A 101 13.26 -0.41 12.91
C LEU A 101 12.26 0.03 11.82
N LYS A 102 10.95 -0.20 12.01
CA LYS A 102 9.90 0.27 11.08
C LYS A 102 9.80 1.79 11.08
N ILE A 103 9.94 2.44 12.25
CA ILE A 103 9.95 3.91 12.34
C ILE A 103 11.19 4.50 11.67
N LEU A 104 12.37 3.91 11.92
CA LEU A 104 13.61 4.35 11.28
C LEU A 104 13.59 4.11 9.77
N SER A 105 12.96 3.01 9.32
CA SER A 105 12.80 2.73 7.89
C SER A 105 11.95 3.79 7.21
N ALA A 106 10.90 4.30 7.85
CA ALA A 106 10.08 5.36 7.28
C ALA A 106 10.92 6.62 6.96
N ILE A 107 11.84 7.00 7.85
CA ILE A 107 12.75 8.14 7.65
C ILE A 107 13.73 7.85 6.51
N LYS A 108 14.32 6.66 6.49
CA LYS A 108 15.25 6.24 5.45
C LYS A 108 14.57 6.18 4.10
N ASN A 109 13.38 5.59 4.05
CA ASN A 109 12.57 5.48 2.84
C ASN A 109 12.12 6.86 2.34
N ALA A 110 11.80 7.80 3.23
CA ALA A 110 11.45 9.17 2.84
C ALA A 110 12.62 9.88 2.13
N LYS A 111 13.85 9.73 2.63
CA LYS A 111 15.04 10.28 1.99
C LYS A 111 15.27 9.66 0.61
N ALA A 112 15.22 8.33 0.51
CA ALA A 112 15.38 7.63 -0.75
C ALA A 112 14.26 7.97 -1.76
N PHE A 113 13.02 8.14 -1.27
CA PHE A 113 11.88 8.55 -2.07
C PHE A 113 12.08 9.93 -2.72
N LEU A 114 12.61 10.90 -1.98
CA LEU A 114 12.91 12.22 -2.49
C LEU A 114 14.02 12.21 -3.55
N GLU A 115 15.04 11.34 -3.39
CA GLU A 115 16.07 11.16 -4.43
C GLU A 115 15.50 10.52 -5.70
N VAL A 116 14.59 9.54 -5.57
CA VAL A 116 13.87 8.96 -6.71
C VAL A 116 13.03 10.02 -7.43
N GLN A 117 12.30 10.86 -6.69
CA GLN A 117 11.53 11.96 -7.29
C GLN A 117 12.42 12.93 -8.07
N LYS A 118 13.62 13.23 -7.54
CA LYS A 118 14.59 14.11 -8.19
C LYS A 118 15.14 13.48 -9.48
N GLU A 119 15.43 12.17 -9.48
CA GLU A 119 16.00 11.46 -10.62
C GLU A 119 14.96 11.23 -11.75
N PHE A 120 13.74 10.81 -11.39
CA PHE A 120 12.69 10.39 -12.36
C PHE A 120 11.60 11.45 -12.60
N GLY A 121 11.63 12.57 -11.88
CA GLY A 121 10.59 13.59 -11.89
C GLY A 121 9.41 13.30 -10.97
N SER A 122 9.09 12.02 -10.71
CA SER A 122 8.10 11.57 -9.72
C SER A 122 8.39 10.13 -9.28
N PHE A 123 7.86 9.73 -8.13
CA PHE A 123 7.89 8.33 -7.72
C PHE A 123 6.92 7.48 -8.55
N ASP A 124 5.85 8.07 -9.04
CA ASP A 124 4.90 7.47 -9.97
C ASP A 124 5.62 6.93 -11.22
N ARG A 125 6.35 7.79 -11.93
CA ARG A 125 7.13 7.38 -13.13
C ARG A 125 8.11 6.26 -12.83
N TYR A 126 8.78 6.34 -11.69
CA TYR A 126 9.71 5.30 -11.25
C TYR A 126 9.00 3.99 -10.95
N ALA A 127 7.89 4.00 -10.19
CA ALA A 127 7.20 2.78 -9.79
C ALA A 127 6.54 2.08 -10.98
N TRP A 128 5.79 2.81 -11.78
CA TRP A 128 5.00 2.24 -12.87
C TRP A 128 5.84 1.65 -14.01
N GLN A 129 7.12 2.01 -14.17
CA GLN A 129 8.01 1.39 -15.17
C GLN A 129 8.14 -0.13 -14.99
N PHE A 130 8.03 -0.66 -13.74
CA PHE A 130 8.14 -2.10 -13.48
C PHE A 130 7.01 -2.92 -14.09
N VAL A 131 5.90 -2.30 -14.42
CA VAL A 131 4.77 -2.94 -15.11
C VAL A 131 4.54 -2.40 -16.53
N GLY A 132 5.44 -1.55 -17.02
CA GLY A 132 5.34 -0.97 -18.38
C GLY A 132 4.36 0.19 -18.50
N GLY A 133 4.08 0.88 -17.38
CA GLY A 133 3.21 2.07 -17.34
C GLY A 133 1.71 1.77 -17.26
N ASN A 134 1.28 0.52 -17.35
CA ASN A 134 -0.14 0.14 -17.33
C ASN A 134 -0.38 -1.00 -16.33
N PRO A 135 -1.58 -1.08 -15.74
CA PRO A 135 -1.98 -2.19 -14.89
C PRO A 135 -1.80 -3.54 -15.59
N ARG A 136 -1.30 -4.52 -14.86
CA ARG A 136 -1.29 -5.91 -15.32
C ARG A 136 -2.50 -6.63 -14.77
N VAL A 137 -3.38 -7.06 -15.65
CA VAL A 137 -4.57 -7.84 -15.26
C VAL A 137 -4.17 -9.31 -15.19
N ASN A 138 -4.28 -9.89 -14.00
CA ASN A 138 -4.23 -11.32 -13.77
C ASN A 138 -5.68 -11.86 -13.75
N ALA A 139 -5.86 -13.15 -13.75
CA ALA A 139 -7.19 -13.76 -13.79
C ALA A 139 -7.31 -14.88 -12.73
N PRO A 140 -7.03 -14.61 -11.44
CA PRO A 140 -7.10 -15.64 -10.42
C PRO A 140 -8.56 -16.04 -10.18
N THR A 141 -8.81 -17.34 -10.11
CA THR A 141 -10.12 -17.90 -9.74
C THR A 141 -10.21 -18.14 -8.24
N SER A 142 -9.06 -18.25 -7.56
CA SER A 142 -8.94 -18.46 -6.12
C SER A 142 -7.75 -17.71 -5.53
N LEU A 143 -7.72 -17.51 -4.20
CA LEU A 143 -6.57 -16.91 -3.50
C LEU A 143 -5.29 -17.73 -3.64
N LEU A 144 -5.39 -19.03 -3.84
CA LEU A 144 -4.24 -19.92 -3.98
C LEU A 144 -3.45 -19.68 -5.27
N GLU A 145 -4.08 -19.10 -6.27
CA GLU A 145 -3.45 -18.75 -7.55
C GLU A 145 -2.69 -17.43 -7.49
N ILE A 146 -2.92 -16.62 -6.45
CA ILE A 146 -2.23 -15.34 -6.28
C ILE A 146 -0.85 -15.60 -5.68
N PRO A 147 0.24 -15.32 -6.42
CA PRO A 147 1.58 -15.59 -5.92
C PRO A 147 1.97 -14.61 -4.81
N ALA A 148 2.82 -15.06 -3.88
CA ALA A 148 3.36 -14.15 -2.86
C ALA A 148 4.35 -13.13 -3.43
N ARG A 149 4.92 -13.38 -4.62
CA ARG A 149 5.86 -12.51 -5.35
C ARG A 149 5.93 -12.90 -6.82
N THR A 150 6.44 -12.00 -7.63
CA THR A 150 6.62 -12.19 -9.08
C THR A 150 7.98 -11.68 -9.52
N PRO A 151 8.47 -12.00 -10.73
CA PRO A 151 9.70 -11.42 -11.26
C PRO A 151 9.67 -9.87 -11.28
N LYS A 152 8.50 -9.26 -11.44
CA LYS A 152 8.34 -7.79 -11.41
C LYS A 152 8.55 -7.23 -10.01
N SER A 153 7.95 -7.86 -8.99
CA SER A 153 8.15 -7.46 -7.60
C SER A 153 9.58 -7.75 -7.12
N ASP A 154 10.22 -8.81 -7.63
CA ASP A 154 11.64 -9.11 -7.36
C ASP A 154 12.54 -8.00 -7.92
N ALA A 155 12.30 -7.56 -9.16
CA ALA A 155 13.04 -6.48 -9.79
C ALA A 155 12.85 -5.15 -9.04
N MET A 156 11.60 -4.79 -8.70
CA MET A 156 11.29 -3.60 -7.91
C MET A 156 11.95 -3.64 -6.53
N SER A 157 11.86 -4.77 -5.82
CA SER A 157 12.51 -4.96 -4.52
C SER A 157 14.03 -4.78 -4.60
N LYS A 158 14.67 -5.37 -5.63
CA LYS A 158 16.11 -5.27 -5.85
C LYS A 158 16.55 -3.82 -6.08
N ASP A 159 15.83 -3.10 -6.94
CA ASP A 159 16.17 -1.71 -7.25
C ASP A 159 15.90 -0.77 -6.06
N LEU A 160 14.74 -0.89 -5.39
CA LEU A 160 14.44 -0.13 -4.19
C LEU A 160 15.51 -0.33 -3.10
N LYS A 161 15.96 -1.56 -2.86
CA LYS A 161 17.05 -1.85 -1.89
C LYS A 161 18.35 -1.18 -2.31
N LYS A 162 18.72 -1.24 -3.60
CA LYS A 162 19.91 -0.55 -4.14
C LYS A 162 19.85 0.95 -3.91
N ARG A 163 18.65 1.56 -3.97
CA ARG A 163 18.40 2.97 -3.72
C ARG A 163 18.32 3.33 -2.22
N GLY A 164 18.50 2.34 -1.35
CA GLY A 164 18.55 2.53 0.10
C GLY A 164 17.21 2.38 0.81
N PHE A 165 16.14 1.97 0.15
CA PHE A 165 14.89 1.62 0.85
C PHE A 165 15.05 0.38 1.71
N THR A 166 14.25 0.30 2.75
CA THR A 166 14.19 -0.82 3.69
C THR A 166 12.75 -1.27 3.90
N PHE A 167 12.53 -2.50 4.36
CA PHE A 167 11.21 -3.13 4.44
C PHE A 167 10.48 -3.19 3.08
N VAL A 168 11.25 -3.38 2.02
CA VAL A 168 10.79 -3.49 0.63
C VAL A 168 11.19 -4.84 0.05
N GLY A 169 10.90 -5.93 0.77
CA GLY A 169 11.07 -7.29 0.26
C GLY A 169 10.16 -7.56 -0.94
N SER A 170 10.44 -8.60 -1.74
CA SER A 170 9.65 -8.92 -2.93
C SER A 170 8.17 -9.12 -2.62
N THR A 171 7.83 -9.78 -1.52
CA THR A 171 6.44 -9.95 -1.06
C THR A 171 5.79 -8.62 -0.70
N THR A 172 6.52 -7.74 0.02
CA THR A 172 6.05 -6.38 0.34
C THR A 172 5.84 -5.56 -0.93
N CYS A 173 6.76 -5.66 -1.90
CA CYS A 173 6.62 -4.98 -3.18
C CYS A 173 5.43 -5.51 -3.99
N TYR A 174 5.16 -6.82 -3.93
CA TYR A 174 4.00 -7.37 -4.62
C TYR A 174 2.69 -6.90 -3.98
N ALA A 175 2.59 -6.93 -2.65
CA ALA A 175 1.44 -6.38 -1.93
C ALA A 175 1.24 -4.88 -2.23
N PHE A 176 2.33 -4.10 -2.29
CA PHE A 176 2.28 -2.71 -2.75
C PHE A 176 1.74 -2.59 -4.18
N MET A 177 2.22 -3.42 -5.14
CA MET A 177 1.72 -3.40 -6.51
C MET A 177 0.21 -3.69 -6.58
N GLN A 178 -0.29 -4.65 -5.79
CA GLN A 178 -1.72 -4.95 -5.68
C GLN A 178 -2.50 -3.76 -5.08
N ALA A 179 -2.01 -3.22 -3.96
CA ALA A 179 -2.68 -2.15 -3.24
C ALA A 179 -2.86 -0.87 -4.07
N VAL A 180 -1.88 -0.55 -4.93
CA VAL A 180 -1.88 0.66 -5.76
C VAL A 180 -2.31 0.41 -7.21
N GLY A 181 -2.88 -0.75 -7.51
CA GLY A 181 -3.45 -1.08 -8.82
C GLY A 181 -2.44 -1.28 -9.96
N MET A 182 -1.15 -1.47 -9.65
CA MET A 182 -0.16 -1.89 -10.65
C MET A 182 -0.43 -3.31 -11.16
N VAL A 183 -1.07 -4.13 -10.35
CA VAL A 183 -1.61 -5.45 -10.69
C VAL A 183 -3.05 -5.54 -10.23
N ASN A 184 -3.92 -6.03 -11.11
CA ASN A 184 -5.28 -6.40 -10.77
C ASN A 184 -5.30 -7.91 -10.47
N ASP A 185 -5.38 -8.22 -9.17
CA ASP A 185 -5.50 -9.59 -8.63
C ASP A 185 -6.89 -9.85 -8.02
N HIS A 186 -7.89 -9.07 -8.38
CA HIS A 186 -9.26 -9.44 -8.05
C HIS A 186 -9.60 -10.80 -8.66
N GLN A 187 -10.27 -11.67 -7.88
CA GLN A 187 -10.77 -12.94 -8.40
C GLN A 187 -11.75 -12.68 -9.55
N THR A 188 -11.74 -13.52 -10.57
CA THR A 188 -12.55 -13.33 -11.78
C THR A 188 -14.04 -13.25 -11.52
N THR A 189 -14.52 -13.81 -10.41
CA THR A 189 -15.90 -13.73 -9.93
C THR A 189 -16.20 -12.44 -9.17
N CYS A 190 -15.17 -11.70 -8.75
CA CYS A 190 -15.31 -10.46 -7.99
C CYS A 190 -15.86 -9.33 -8.87
N PHE A 191 -16.81 -8.55 -8.35
CA PHE A 191 -17.39 -7.43 -9.10
C PHE A 191 -16.34 -6.39 -9.51
N ARG A 192 -15.28 -6.21 -8.70
CA ARG A 192 -14.19 -5.26 -8.99
C ARG A 192 -13.26 -5.71 -10.12
N TYR A 193 -13.23 -7.00 -10.48
CA TYR A 193 -12.30 -7.53 -11.48
C TYR A 193 -12.35 -6.78 -12.82
N ARG A 194 -13.54 -6.35 -13.23
CA ARG A 194 -13.76 -5.63 -14.50
C ARG A 194 -13.82 -4.11 -14.37
N GLU A 195 -13.73 -3.59 -13.13
CA GLU A 195 -13.87 -2.16 -12.86
C GLU A 195 -12.54 -1.45 -12.64
N VAL A 196 -11.46 -2.22 -12.39
CA VAL A 196 -10.11 -1.71 -12.09
C VAL A 196 -9.09 -2.23 -13.07
#